data_a2a3a85d09aec92ed72bf2d985650eef
#
_entry.id   a2a3a85d09aec92ed72bf2d985650eef
#
_cell.length_a   1.000
_cell.length_b   1.000
_cell.length_c   1.000
_cell.angle_alpha   90.00
_cell.angle_beta   90.00
_cell.angle_gamma   90.00
#
_symmetry.space_group_name_H-M   'P 1'
#
loop_
_entity.id
_entity.type
_entity.pdbx_description
1 polymer ?
#
loop_
_entity_poly.entity_id
_entity_poly.type
_entity_poly.pdbx_seq_one_letter_code
_entity_poly.pdbx_strand_id
1 'polypeptide(L)'
;MSFKIVTDSSADITLLEGIDFKSVPLKINTDNKEYVDNQELDVVGMLSELARYNGKSRSSCPNSEEYLEAFGEAENVFCVTITSGLSGSYNSAMTAAKEYCNAHPERKVHVIDSLSTGPENALLIEKLRSLISEGLDFESVKTEITEYHKHTRLIFALESMHNLSRNGRVSPIVAKVAGILGIRVIGRASEEGTLEIIEKSRGAANAITDIVKNMISDGYTSGRVKIHHANNLPAAESLKEKILEKIPEANIEISAAGGLCSFYAEQGGLLVGFEV
;
A
#
# COMPACT_ATOMS: atom_id res chain seq x y z
N MET A 1 -16.63 1.42 24.39
CA MET A 1 -16.69 1.74 22.94
C MET A 1 -15.77 0.78 22.22
N SER A 2 -16.31 0.01 21.31
CA SER A 2 -15.50 -0.90 20.49
C SER A 2 -14.91 -0.16 19.29
N PHE A 3 -13.62 -0.36 19.05
CA PHE A 3 -12.93 0.15 17.86
C PHE A 3 -12.54 -1.00 16.95
N LYS A 4 -12.63 -0.76 15.65
CA LYS A 4 -12.15 -1.68 14.62
C LYS A 4 -11.37 -0.94 13.55
N ILE A 5 -10.27 -1.53 13.11
CA ILE A 5 -9.54 -1.06 11.94
C ILE A 5 -9.85 -2.00 10.78
N VAL A 6 -10.29 -1.43 9.66
CA VAL A 6 -10.51 -2.15 8.41
C VAL A 6 -9.58 -1.58 7.35
N THR A 7 -9.06 -2.41 6.48
CA THR A 7 -8.28 -1.98 5.32
C THR A 7 -8.60 -2.87 4.13
N ASP A 8 -8.25 -2.45 2.94
CA ASP A 8 -8.12 -3.41 1.84
C ASP A 8 -6.71 -4.05 1.82
N SER A 9 -6.55 -5.11 1.08
CA SER A 9 -5.30 -5.88 1.08
C SER A 9 -4.09 -5.14 0.51
N SER A 10 -4.30 -3.97 -0.09
CA SER A 10 -3.19 -3.14 -0.59
C SER A 10 -2.24 -2.62 0.49
N ALA A 11 -2.62 -2.72 1.77
CA ALA A 11 -1.76 -2.37 2.88
C ALA A 11 -0.68 -3.42 3.18
N ASP A 12 -0.79 -4.61 2.56
CA ASP A 12 0.08 -5.77 2.80
C ASP A 12 0.07 -6.24 4.27
N ILE A 13 -0.98 -5.90 5.03
CA ILE A 13 -1.21 -6.35 6.41
C ILE A 13 -2.44 -7.27 6.40
N THR A 14 -2.24 -8.50 6.87
CA THR A 14 -3.32 -9.49 6.99
C THR A 14 -3.75 -9.76 8.44
N LEU A 15 -2.90 -9.41 9.39
CA LEU A 15 -3.13 -9.56 10.83
C LEU A 15 -2.57 -8.34 11.57
N LEU A 16 -3.32 -7.83 12.56
CA LEU A 16 -2.89 -6.75 13.44
C LEU A 16 -3.27 -7.12 14.87
N GLU A 17 -2.28 -7.33 15.73
CA GLU A 17 -2.51 -7.71 17.12
C GLU A 17 -2.98 -6.53 17.99
N GLY A 18 -3.77 -6.84 19.03
CA GLY A 18 -4.17 -5.87 20.06
C GLY A 18 -5.40 -5.01 19.71
N ILE A 19 -6.00 -5.21 18.53
CA ILE A 19 -7.23 -4.52 18.09
C ILE A 19 -8.06 -5.42 17.19
N ASP A 20 -9.37 -5.20 17.13
CA ASP A 20 -10.21 -5.84 16.10
C ASP A 20 -9.83 -5.30 14.73
N PHE A 21 -9.37 -6.19 13.87
CA PHE A 21 -8.80 -5.85 12.56
C PHE A 21 -9.36 -6.75 11.46
N LYS A 22 -9.60 -6.16 10.29
CA LYS A 22 -10.01 -6.92 9.10
C LYS A 22 -9.38 -6.35 7.84
N SER A 23 -8.70 -7.19 7.08
CA SER A 23 -8.29 -6.91 5.70
C SER A 23 -9.33 -7.45 4.73
N VAL A 24 -9.79 -6.60 3.80
CA VAL A 24 -10.75 -6.94 2.73
C VAL A 24 -9.97 -7.18 1.45
N PRO A 25 -10.00 -8.38 0.87
CA PRO A 25 -9.08 -8.73 -0.20
C PRO A 25 -9.44 -8.10 -1.55
N LEU A 26 -8.47 -7.49 -2.21
CA LEU A 26 -8.52 -7.29 -3.65
C LEU A 26 -8.29 -8.63 -4.36
N LYS A 27 -8.62 -8.70 -5.64
CA LYS A 27 -8.47 -9.92 -6.42
C LYS A 27 -7.69 -9.64 -7.69
N ILE A 28 -6.85 -10.58 -8.08
CA ILE A 28 -6.14 -10.58 -9.37
C ILE A 28 -6.76 -11.68 -10.23
N ASN A 29 -7.23 -11.32 -11.40
CA ASN A 29 -8.00 -12.19 -12.28
C ASN A 29 -7.26 -12.41 -13.61
N THR A 30 -7.18 -13.65 -14.04
CA THR A 30 -6.83 -14.06 -15.39
C THR A 30 -8.07 -14.64 -16.08
N ASP A 31 -7.97 -15.05 -17.33
CA ASP A 31 -9.10 -15.70 -18.02
C ASP A 31 -9.51 -17.04 -17.36
N ASN A 32 -8.62 -17.68 -16.59
CA ASN A 32 -8.81 -19.03 -16.06
C ASN A 32 -8.66 -19.15 -14.54
N LYS A 33 -8.21 -18.10 -13.85
CA LYS A 33 -7.89 -18.17 -12.41
C LYS A 33 -8.11 -16.83 -11.73
N GLU A 34 -8.67 -16.89 -10.52
CA GLU A 34 -8.74 -15.79 -9.59
C GLU A 34 -7.74 -16.03 -8.45
N TYR A 35 -6.96 -15.02 -8.12
CA TYR A 35 -6.11 -14.97 -6.94
C TYR A 35 -6.71 -13.97 -5.96
N VAL A 36 -7.13 -14.45 -4.80
CA VAL A 36 -7.66 -13.62 -3.72
C VAL A 36 -6.48 -13.18 -2.86
N ASP A 37 -6.28 -11.87 -2.73
CA ASP A 37 -5.16 -11.30 -1.99
C ASP A 37 -5.42 -11.33 -0.47
N ASN A 38 -5.31 -12.51 0.10
CA ASN A 38 -5.49 -12.80 1.51
C ASN A 38 -4.27 -13.56 2.07
N GLN A 39 -4.33 -13.95 3.35
CA GLN A 39 -3.26 -14.64 4.04
C GLN A 39 -2.88 -16.02 3.44
N GLU A 40 -3.78 -16.64 2.67
CA GLU A 40 -3.59 -17.96 2.09
C GLU A 40 -2.90 -17.89 0.70
N LEU A 41 -2.76 -16.70 0.13
CA LEU A 41 -2.22 -16.53 -1.20
C LEU A 41 -0.71 -16.85 -1.24
N ASP A 42 -0.32 -17.81 -2.07
CA ASP A 42 1.07 -18.00 -2.48
C ASP A 42 1.47 -16.91 -3.50
N VAL A 43 1.95 -15.79 -2.99
CA VAL A 43 2.35 -14.63 -3.81
C VAL A 43 3.47 -14.97 -4.78
N VAL A 44 4.45 -15.78 -4.35
CA VAL A 44 5.59 -16.17 -5.20
C VAL A 44 5.14 -17.09 -6.33
N GLY A 45 4.27 -18.04 -6.01
CA GLY A 45 3.61 -18.90 -7.00
C GLY A 45 2.79 -18.09 -8.00
N MET A 46 1.97 -17.14 -7.51
CA MET A 46 1.20 -16.22 -8.37
C MET A 46 2.09 -15.43 -9.33
N LEU A 47 3.16 -14.80 -8.84
CA LEU A 47 4.10 -14.06 -9.69
C LEU A 47 4.73 -14.96 -10.76
N SER A 48 5.11 -16.19 -10.39
CA SER A 48 5.69 -17.15 -11.30
C SER A 48 4.72 -17.63 -12.39
N GLU A 49 3.44 -17.82 -12.04
CA GLU A 49 2.38 -18.20 -12.98
C GLU A 49 2.08 -17.02 -13.93
N LEU A 50 1.91 -15.81 -13.38
CA LEU A 50 1.61 -14.61 -14.16
C LEU A 50 2.75 -14.23 -15.13
N ALA A 51 4.01 -14.44 -14.76
CA ALA A 51 5.16 -14.21 -15.64
C ALA A 51 5.15 -15.10 -16.90
N ARG A 52 4.49 -16.27 -16.84
CA ARG A 52 4.34 -17.21 -17.95
C ARG A 52 3.01 -17.07 -18.69
N TYR A 53 2.10 -16.28 -18.13
CA TYR A 53 0.76 -16.12 -18.65
C TYR A 53 0.73 -15.07 -19.78
N ASN A 54 0.31 -15.49 -20.98
CA ASN A 54 0.27 -14.61 -22.15
C ASN A 54 -1.08 -13.88 -22.34
N GLY A 55 -2.08 -14.20 -21.51
CA GLY A 55 -3.41 -13.58 -21.56
C GLY A 55 -3.48 -12.23 -20.86
N LYS A 56 -4.71 -11.78 -20.60
CA LYS A 56 -4.96 -10.56 -19.82
C LYS A 56 -5.09 -10.87 -18.35
N SER A 57 -4.34 -10.15 -17.52
CA SER A 57 -4.53 -10.14 -16.07
C SER A 57 -5.07 -8.78 -15.62
N ARG A 58 -6.00 -8.77 -14.67
CA ARG A 58 -6.65 -7.57 -14.15
C ARG A 58 -6.79 -7.67 -12.65
N SER A 59 -6.88 -6.54 -11.96
CA SER A 59 -7.31 -6.51 -10.57
C SER A 59 -8.75 -6.00 -10.44
N SER A 60 -9.44 -6.44 -9.39
CA SER A 60 -10.72 -5.91 -8.94
C SER A 60 -10.63 -5.52 -7.47
N CYS A 61 -11.25 -4.40 -7.11
CA CYS A 61 -11.38 -3.97 -5.73
C CYS A 61 -12.55 -4.68 -5.04
N PRO A 62 -12.60 -4.69 -3.71
CA PRO A 62 -13.75 -5.14 -2.95
C PRO A 62 -14.99 -4.30 -3.28
N ASN A 63 -16.16 -4.91 -3.18
CA ASN A 63 -17.44 -4.21 -3.30
C ASN A 63 -17.92 -3.68 -1.93
N SER A 64 -19.05 -2.95 -1.92
CA SER A 64 -19.57 -2.36 -0.67
C SER A 64 -20.07 -3.40 0.33
N GLU A 65 -20.59 -4.55 -0.12
CA GLU A 65 -21.04 -5.62 0.77
C GLU A 65 -19.87 -6.25 1.52
N GLU A 66 -18.73 -6.49 0.85
CA GLU A 66 -17.51 -7.01 1.47
C GLU A 66 -16.97 -6.04 2.57
N TYR A 67 -17.12 -4.72 2.37
CA TYR A 67 -16.79 -3.73 3.40
C TYR A 67 -17.81 -3.69 4.55
N LEU A 68 -19.12 -3.77 4.27
CA LEU A 68 -20.15 -3.84 5.30
C LEU A 68 -19.95 -5.07 6.20
N GLU A 69 -19.63 -6.22 5.62
CA GLU A 69 -19.30 -7.44 6.34
C GLU A 69 -18.05 -7.26 7.23
N ALA A 70 -17.03 -6.54 6.70
CA ALA A 70 -15.82 -6.25 7.42
C ALA A 70 -16.04 -5.28 8.60
N PHE A 71 -16.94 -4.31 8.49
CA PHE A 71 -17.29 -3.41 9.60
C PHE A 71 -17.94 -4.16 10.75
N GLY A 72 -18.79 -5.17 10.45
CA GLY A 72 -19.41 -6.06 11.44
C GLY A 72 -20.30 -5.29 12.44
N GLU A 73 -20.06 -5.47 13.74
CA GLU A 73 -20.84 -4.87 14.82
C GLU A 73 -20.10 -3.73 15.56
N ALA A 74 -18.98 -3.24 15.00
CA ALA A 74 -18.14 -2.25 15.69
C ALA A 74 -18.83 -0.89 15.81
N GLU A 75 -18.76 -0.27 16.99
CA GLU A 75 -19.29 1.09 17.22
C GLU A 75 -18.50 2.16 16.48
N ASN A 76 -17.18 1.98 16.38
CA ASN A 76 -16.25 2.93 15.76
C ASN A 76 -15.32 2.21 14.79
N VAL A 77 -15.35 2.57 13.53
CA VAL A 77 -14.54 1.96 12.45
C VAL A 77 -13.65 3.01 11.82
N PHE A 78 -12.35 2.70 11.71
CA PHE A 78 -11.41 3.40 10.83
C PHE A 78 -11.08 2.48 9.66
N CYS A 79 -11.32 2.95 8.44
CA CYS A 79 -11.12 2.17 7.23
C CYS A 79 -10.06 2.86 6.35
N VAL A 80 -8.91 2.21 6.15
CA VAL A 80 -7.84 2.71 5.26
C VAL A 80 -7.92 1.97 3.94
N THR A 81 -7.97 2.68 2.83
CA THR A 81 -8.02 2.08 1.49
C THR A 81 -6.83 2.50 0.64
N ILE A 82 -6.51 1.70 -0.36
CA ILE A 82 -5.66 2.15 -1.47
C ILE A 82 -6.20 3.46 -2.03
N THR A 83 -5.32 4.28 -2.59
CA THR A 83 -5.68 5.54 -3.25
C THR A 83 -6.88 5.42 -4.19
N SER A 84 -7.80 6.38 -4.09
CA SER A 84 -8.93 6.53 -5.01
C SER A 84 -8.49 6.86 -6.44
N GLY A 85 -7.30 7.42 -6.61
CA GLY A 85 -6.71 7.74 -7.92
C GLY A 85 -6.40 6.51 -8.79
N LEU A 86 -6.27 5.32 -8.18
CA LEU A 86 -5.91 4.08 -8.90
C LEU A 86 -6.94 2.96 -8.74
N SER A 87 -7.87 3.05 -7.78
CA SER A 87 -8.80 1.96 -7.46
C SER A 87 -10.18 2.48 -7.04
N GLY A 88 -11.22 1.70 -7.30
CA GLY A 88 -12.57 1.94 -6.80
C GLY A 88 -12.79 1.58 -5.32
N SER A 89 -11.78 1.06 -4.65
CA SER A 89 -11.84 0.55 -3.27
C SER A 89 -12.37 1.61 -2.28
N TYR A 90 -11.84 2.82 -2.34
CA TYR A 90 -12.31 3.95 -1.54
C TYR A 90 -13.81 4.23 -1.72
N ASN A 91 -14.28 4.27 -2.98
CA ASN A 91 -15.70 4.53 -3.26
C ASN A 91 -16.60 3.39 -2.76
N SER A 92 -16.15 2.15 -2.83
CA SER A 92 -16.86 1.00 -2.25
C SER A 92 -16.94 1.11 -0.72
N ALA A 93 -15.84 1.45 -0.05
CA ALA A 93 -15.79 1.65 1.40
C ALA A 93 -16.67 2.83 1.85
N MET A 94 -16.66 3.94 1.10
CA MET A 94 -17.52 5.10 1.39
C MET A 94 -19.01 4.78 1.24
N THR A 95 -19.38 3.98 0.24
CA THR A 95 -20.75 3.50 0.05
C THR A 95 -21.18 2.62 1.23
N ALA A 96 -20.34 1.68 1.63
CA ALA A 96 -20.57 0.83 2.80
C ALA A 96 -20.70 1.66 4.09
N ALA A 97 -19.80 2.64 4.30
CA ALA A 97 -19.82 3.50 5.48
C ALA A 97 -21.12 4.30 5.59
N LYS A 98 -21.62 4.83 4.47
CA LYS A 98 -22.90 5.54 4.43
C LYS A 98 -24.07 4.63 4.78
N GLU A 99 -24.11 3.43 4.22
CA GLU A 99 -25.14 2.45 4.49
C GLU A 99 -25.11 1.99 5.94
N TYR A 100 -23.92 1.69 6.46
CA TYR A 100 -23.68 1.28 7.85
C TYR A 100 -24.17 2.32 8.87
N CYS A 101 -23.80 3.58 8.70
CA CYS A 101 -24.22 4.68 9.58
C CYS A 101 -25.72 5.02 9.43
N ASN A 102 -26.32 4.83 8.25
CA ASN A 102 -27.76 5.02 8.06
C ASN A 102 -28.58 3.94 8.80
N ALA A 103 -28.10 2.70 8.78
CA ALA A 103 -28.74 1.59 9.51
C ALA A 103 -28.51 1.69 11.03
N HIS A 104 -27.41 2.27 11.46
CA HIS A 104 -26.95 2.37 12.84
C HIS A 104 -26.45 3.80 13.16
N PRO A 105 -27.34 4.76 13.45
CA PRO A 105 -26.96 6.17 13.63
C PRO A 105 -26.02 6.45 14.79
N GLU A 106 -25.92 5.53 15.75
CA GLU A 106 -25.02 5.59 16.90
C GLU A 106 -23.58 5.16 16.55
N ARG A 107 -23.38 4.49 15.43
CA ARG A 107 -22.07 3.99 14.98
C ARG A 107 -21.37 5.01 14.10
N LYS A 108 -20.05 4.96 14.12
CA LYS A 108 -19.20 5.89 13.36
C LYS A 108 -18.22 5.15 12.47
N VAL A 109 -18.11 5.61 11.24
CA VAL A 109 -17.11 5.12 10.29
C VAL A 109 -16.33 6.29 9.71
N HIS A 110 -15.01 6.23 9.75
CA HIS A 110 -14.14 7.17 9.04
C HIS A 110 -13.32 6.41 8.00
N VAL A 111 -13.58 6.69 6.72
CA VAL A 111 -12.84 6.11 5.60
C VAL A 111 -11.73 7.07 5.21
N ILE A 112 -10.51 6.56 5.15
CA ILE A 112 -9.29 7.30 4.80
C ILE A 112 -8.88 6.89 3.38
N ASP A 113 -8.95 7.85 2.46
CA ASP A 113 -8.26 7.72 1.18
C ASP A 113 -6.77 7.92 1.46
N SER A 114 -5.98 6.86 1.36
CA SER A 114 -4.56 6.96 1.68
C SER A 114 -3.75 7.77 0.66
N LEU A 115 -4.32 8.04 -0.51
CA LEU A 115 -3.60 8.60 -1.67
C LEU A 115 -2.34 7.79 -2.03
N SER A 116 -2.24 6.56 -1.53
CA SER A 116 -1.07 5.70 -1.56
C SER A 116 -1.44 4.21 -1.59
N THR A 117 -0.45 3.34 -1.28
CA THR A 117 -0.59 1.89 -1.18
C THR A 117 0.54 1.29 -0.33
N GLY A 118 0.48 -0.01 -0.06
CA GLY A 118 1.56 -0.81 0.52
C GLY A 118 2.08 -0.27 1.84
N PRO A 119 3.38 -0.02 1.94
CA PRO A 119 4.04 0.32 3.20
C PRO A 119 3.58 1.65 3.81
N GLU A 120 3.11 2.62 3.03
CA GLU A 120 2.56 3.85 3.58
C GLU A 120 1.20 3.61 4.24
N ASN A 121 0.33 2.77 3.63
CA ASN A 121 -0.92 2.34 4.27
C ASN A 121 -0.64 1.58 5.57
N ALA A 122 0.41 0.77 5.61
CA ALA A 122 0.82 0.07 6.82
C ALA A 122 1.21 1.04 7.95
N LEU A 123 1.90 2.14 7.64
CA LEU A 123 2.21 3.20 8.62
C LEU A 123 0.93 3.82 9.21
N LEU A 124 -0.05 4.14 8.36
CA LEU A 124 -1.35 4.69 8.80
C LEU A 124 -2.09 3.73 9.72
N ILE A 125 -2.13 2.45 9.36
CA ILE A 125 -2.81 1.41 10.16
C ILE A 125 -2.17 1.24 11.53
N GLU A 126 -0.85 1.21 11.60
CA GLU A 126 -0.14 1.09 12.86
C GLU A 126 -0.27 2.35 13.73
N LYS A 127 -0.32 3.53 13.12
CA LYS A 127 -0.60 4.77 13.84
C LYS A 127 -2.01 4.77 14.41
N LEU A 128 -3.03 4.34 13.65
CA LEU A 128 -4.40 4.15 14.16
C LEU A 128 -4.43 3.22 15.35
N ARG A 129 -3.75 2.06 15.27
CA ARG A 129 -3.66 1.13 16.40
C ARG A 129 -3.06 1.79 17.65
N SER A 130 -1.97 2.56 17.49
CA SER A 130 -1.34 3.28 18.62
C SER A 130 -2.32 4.26 19.27
N LEU A 131 -2.93 5.15 18.47
CA LEU A 131 -3.87 6.17 18.96
C LEU A 131 -5.06 5.56 19.70
N ILE A 132 -5.62 4.47 19.16
CA ILE A 132 -6.73 3.75 19.80
C ILE A 132 -6.26 3.08 21.11
N SER A 133 -5.06 2.49 21.12
CA SER A 133 -4.49 1.85 22.31
C SER A 133 -4.15 2.85 23.42
N GLU A 134 -3.88 4.10 23.08
CA GLU A 134 -3.68 5.22 24.00
C GLU A 134 -5.01 5.70 24.63
N GLY A 135 -6.15 5.17 24.18
CA GLY A 135 -7.47 5.46 24.74
C GLY A 135 -8.12 6.74 24.20
N LEU A 136 -7.69 7.24 23.06
CA LEU A 136 -8.29 8.40 22.40
C LEU A 136 -9.71 8.07 21.94
N ASP A 137 -10.60 9.08 21.96
CA ASP A 137 -11.94 8.96 21.38
C ASP A 137 -11.91 9.04 19.84
N PHE A 138 -13.03 8.73 19.20
CA PHE A 138 -13.15 8.66 17.74
C PHE A 138 -12.74 9.96 17.03
N GLU A 139 -13.16 11.12 17.55
CA GLU A 139 -12.89 12.42 16.91
C GLU A 139 -11.41 12.82 17.09
N SER A 140 -10.83 12.48 18.23
CA SER A 140 -9.40 12.68 18.50
C SER A 140 -8.54 11.78 17.60
N VAL A 141 -8.87 10.49 17.49
CA VAL A 141 -8.17 9.57 16.56
C VAL A 141 -8.27 10.07 15.11
N LYS A 142 -9.47 10.51 14.70
CA LYS A 142 -9.69 11.06 13.34
C LYS A 142 -8.82 12.28 13.07
N THR A 143 -8.71 13.19 14.03
CA THR A 143 -7.89 14.40 13.90
C THR A 143 -6.40 14.04 13.79
N GLU A 144 -5.92 13.23 14.71
CA GLU A 144 -4.51 12.83 14.79
C GLU A 144 -4.05 12.02 13.55
N ILE A 145 -4.89 11.08 13.07
CA ILE A 145 -4.54 10.30 11.88
C ILE A 145 -4.53 11.17 10.61
N THR A 146 -5.44 12.14 10.53
CA THR A 146 -5.48 13.07 9.40
C THR A 146 -4.23 13.96 9.37
N GLU A 147 -3.74 14.39 10.52
CA GLU A 147 -2.50 15.16 10.61
C GLU A 147 -1.28 14.28 10.31
N TYR A 148 -1.21 13.09 10.91
CA TYR A 148 -0.12 12.14 10.67
C TYR A 148 0.02 11.76 9.18
N HIS A 149 -1.08 11.59 8.46
CA HIS A 149 -1.08 11.25 7.04
C HIS A 149 -0.35 12.30 6.18
N LYS A 150 -0.36 13.57 6.55
CA LYS A 150 0.39 14.62 5.84
C LYS A 150 1.91 14.44 5.94
N HIS A 151 2.35 13.70 6.96
CA HIS A 151 3.74 13.44 7.29
C HIS A 151 4.20 12.02 6.92
N THR A 152 3.50 11.36 5.99
CA THR A 152 3.93 10.09 5.42
C THR A 152 4.15 10.22 3.91
N ARG A 153 5.02 9.38 3.36
CA ARG A 153 5.34 9.39 1.91
C ARG A 153 5.55 7.96 1.43
N LEU A 154 5.32 7.77 0.13
CA LEU A 154 5.65 6.54 -0.59
C LEU A 154 6.65 6.85 -1.71
N ILE A 155 7.75 6.11 -1.73
CA ILE A 155 8.66 6.00 -2.88
C ILE A 155 8.71 4.55 -3.35
N PHE A 156 8.83 4.32 -4.64
CA PHE A 156 8.96 3.00 -5.21
C PHE A 156 10.09 2.93 -6.25
N ALA A 157 10.63 1.73 -6.44
CA ALA A 157 11.54 1.41 -7.53
C ALA A 157 11.05 0.17 -8.28
N LEU A 158 10.73 0.32 -9.56
CA LEU A 158 10.16 -0.74 -10.39
C LEU A 158 11.05 -1.04 -11.59
N GLU A 159 11.24 -2.34 -11.88
CA GLU A 159 11.93 -2.80 -13.10
C GLU A 159 11.00 -2.84 -14.31
N SER A 160 9.71 -3.02 -14.06
CA SER A 160 8.65 -3.05 -15.06
C SER A 160 7.42 -2.29 -14.56
N MET A 161 6.67 -1.72 -15.47
CA MET A 161 5.35 -1.11 -15.23
C MET A 161 4.30 -1.71 -16.18
N HIS A 162 4.55 -2.94 -16.63
CA HIS A 162 3.72 -3.60 -17.64
C HIS A 162 2.29 -3.79 -17.13
N ASN A 163 2.12 -4.33 -15.92
CA ASN A 163 0.82 -4.57 -15.34
C ASN A 163 0.09 -3.26 -15.01
N LEU A 164 0.80 -2.22 -14.54
CA LEU A 164 0.25 -0.88 -14.35
C LEU A 164 -0.31 -0.29 -15.65
N SER A 165 0.44 -0.42 -16.74
CA SER A 165 0.02 0.09 -18.05
C SER A 165 -1.13 -0.71 -18.64
N ARG A 166 -1.08 -2.04 -18.60
CA ARG A 166 -2.14 -2.92 -19.14
C ARG A 166 -3.47 -2.73 -18.42
N ASN A 167 -3.43 -2.31 -17.18
CA ASN A 167 -4.60 -2.03 -16.36
C ASN A 167 -4.98 -0.54 -16.33
N GLY A 168 -4.29 0.33 -17.09
CA GLY A 168 -4.63 1.75 -17.23
C GLY A 168 -4.28 2.64 -16.04
N ARG A 169 -3.37 2.20 -15.14
CA ARG A 169 -2.91 2.98 -13.98
C ARG A 169 -1.74 3.90 -14.32
N VAL A 170 -1.04 3.62 -15.41
CA VAL A 170 -0.06 4.53 -16.03
C VAL A 170 -0.24 4.54 -17.54
N SER A 171 0.18 5.62 -18.18
CA SER A 171 0.12 5.68 -19.64
C SER A 171 1.12 4.71 -20.28
N PRO A 172 0.83 4.16 -21.48
CA PRO A 172 1.78 3.31 -22.21
C PRO A 172 3.14 3.97 -22.50
N ILE A 173 3.15 5.30 -22.59
CA ILE A 173 4.39 6.06 -22.82
C ILE A 173 5.28 5.99 -21.58
N VAL A 174 4.70 6.15 -20.39
CA VAL A 174 5.40 6.04 -19.11
C VAL A 174 5.93 4.62 -18.90
N ALA A 175 5.10 3.60 -19.19
CA ALA A 175 5.50 2.20 -19.00
C ALA A 175 6.65 1.75 -19.91
N LYS A 176 6.77 2.28 -21.13
CA LYS A 176 7.88 1.95 -22.05
C LYS A 176 9.26 2.28 -21.46
N VAL A 177 9.32 3.20 -20.55
CA VAL A 177 10.56 3.61 -19.89
C VAL A 177 11.09 2.53 -18.95
N ALA A 178 10.20 1.87 -18.22
CA ALA A 178 10.54 0.80 -17.28
C ALA A 178 10.92 -0.54 -17.98
N GLY A 179 10.56 -0.72 -19.27
CA GLY A 179 10.87 -1.96 -20.01
C GLY A 179 12.28 -2.04 -20.58
N ILE A 180 13.16 -1.07 -20.30
CA ILE A 180 14.54 -1.07 -20.81
C ILE A 180 15.42 -1.88 -19.86
N LEU A 181 16.13 -2.87 -20.40
CA LEU A 181 16.99 -3.77 -19.63
C LEU A 181 17.96 -3.01 -18.71
N GLY A 182 17.90 -3.32 -17.41
CA GLY A 182 18.74 -2.72 -16.39
C GLY A 182 18.35 -1.30 -15.97
N ILE A 183 17.24 -0.76 -16.47
CA ILE A 183 16.68 0.52 -15.97
C ILE A 183 15.62 0.21 -14.94
N ARG A 184 15.68 0.92 -13.81
CA ARG A 184 14.65 0.98 -12.79
C ARG A 184 14.03 2.38 -12.78
N VAL A 185 12.71 2.41 -12.70
CA VAL A 185 11.95 3.66 -12.55
C VAL A 185 11.78 3.93 -11.08
N ILE A 186 12.24 5.10 -10.62
CA ILE A 186 11.97 5.63 -9.30
C ILE A 186 10.77 6.57 -9.41
N GLY A 187 9.80 6.39 -8.53
CA GLY A 187 8.61 7.22 -8.47
C GLY A 187 8.07 7.33 -7.05
N ARG A 188 7.03 8.12 -6.91
CA ARG A 188 6.31 8.35 -5.64
C ARG A 188 4.81 8.38 -5.86
N ALA A 189 4.05 8.32 -4.78
CA ALA A 189 2.65 8.74 -4.80
C ALA A 189 2.58 10.25 -4.99
N SER A 190 1.75 10.73 -5.91
CA SER A 190 1.49 12.17 -6.08
C SER A 190 0.49 12.67 -5.04
N GLU A 191 0.33 13.99 -4.94
CA GLU A 191 -0.67 14.60 -4.04
C GLU A 191 -2.12 14.19 -4.41
N GLU A 192 -2.36 13.80 -5.67
CA GLU A 192 -3.66 13.28 -6.14
C GLU A 192 -3.76 11.75 -6.01
N GLY A 193 -2.78 11.09 -5.40
CA GLY A 193 -2.78 9.64 -5.23
C GLY A 193 -2.54 8.84 -6.51
N THR A 194 -1.89 9.44 -7.51
CA THR A 194 -1.46 8.75 -8.73
C THR A 194 0.05 8.49 -8.70
N LEU A 195 0.55 7.75 -9.70
CA LEU A 195 1.97 7.43 -9.79
C LEU A 195 2.73 8.55 -10.51
N GLU A 196 3.66 9.18 -9.80
CA GLU A 196 4.57 10.20 -10.35
C GLU A 196 5.97 9.61 -10.51
N ILE A 197 6.53 9.69 -11.72
CA ILE A 197 7.90 9.27 -11.99
C ILE A 197 8.85 10.42 -11.67
N ILE A 198 9.83 10.15 -10.80
CA ILE A 198 10.82 11.13 -10.38
C ILE A 198 12.08 11.04 -11.25
N GLU A 199 12.63 9.82 -11.36
CA GLU A 199 13.87 9.58 -12.12
C GLU A 199 14.03 8.16 -12.61
N LYS A 200 15.11 7.89 -13.33
CA LYS A 200 15.47 6.59 -13.90
C LYS A 200 16.87 6.23 -13.48
N SER A 201 17.00 5.07 -12.85
CA SER A 201 18.27 4.56 -12.36
C SER A 201 18.75 3.39 -13.17
N ARG A 202 20.04 3.33 -13.44
CA ARG A 202 20.65 2.19 -14.14
C ARG A 202 21.30 1.24 -13.12
N GLY A 203 20.75 0.03 -13.02
CA GLY A 203 21.19 -1.00 -12.08
C GLY A 203 20.61 -0.86 -10.67
N ALA A 204 20.66 -1.95 -9.90
CA ALA A 204 20.08 -2.03 -8.57
C ALA A 204 20.73 -1.09 -7.56
N ALA A 205 22.07 -1.02 -7.55
CA ALA A 205 22.82 -0.21 -6.59
C ALA A 205 22.54 1.30 -6.74
N ASN A 206 22.43 1.78 -7.98
CA ASN A 206 22.07 3.17 -8.22
C ASN A 206 20.63 3.45 -7.80
N ALA A 207 19.69 2.56 -8.12
CA ALA A 207 18.29 2.70 -7.70
C ALA A 207 18.15 2.81 -6.18
N ILE A 208 18.87 1.99 -5.42
CA ILE A 208 18.92 2.06 -3.96
C ILE A 208 19.46 3.43 -3.49
N THR A 209 20.53 3.89 -4.11
CA THR A 209 21.12 5.21 -3.78
C THR A 209 20.13 6.35 -4.08
N ASP A 210 19.44 6.28 -5.21
CA ASP A 210 18.47 7.29 -5.63
C ASP A 210 17.20 7.27 -4.76
N ILE A 211 16.72 6.10 -4.31
CA ILE A 211 15.65 6.03 -3.31
C ILE A 211 16.04 6.82 -2.05
N VAL A 212 17.20 6.53 -1.46
CA VAL A 212 17.63 7.19 -0.22
C VAL A 212 17.82 8.70 -0.41
N LYS A 213 18.39 9.11 -1.54
CA LYS A 213 18.53 10.52 -1.90
C LYS A 213 17.17 11.22 -1.98
N ASN A 214 16.17 10.60 -2.61
CA ASN A 214 14.84 11.16 -2.74
C ASN A 214 14.09 11.18 -1.39
N MET A 215 14.22 10.15 -0.54
CA MET A 215 13.68 10.16 0.82
C MET A 215 14.17 11.37 1.62
N ILE A 216 15.49 11.63 1.59
CA ILE A 216 16.10 12.79 2.27
C ILE A 216 15.61 14.11 1.65
N SER A 217 15.49 14.17 0.33
CA SER A 217 14.96 15.36 -0.38
C SER A 217 13.50 15.64 -0.03
N ASP A 218 12.70 14.59 0.20
CA ASP A 218 11.29 14.69 0.60
C ASP A 218 11.12 14.97 2.11
N GLY A 219 12.23 15.15 2.85
CA GLY A 219 12.22 15.57 4.25
C GLY A 219 12.50 14.46 5.27
N TYR A 220 12.80 13.24 4.86
CA TYR A 220 13.13 12.17 5.80
C TYR A 220 14.41 12.48 6.59
N THR A 221 14.30 12.58 7.90
CA THR A 221 15.41 12.83 8.82
C THR A 221 15.55 11.78 9.90
N SER A 222 14.46 11.13 10.28
CA SER A 222 14.38 10.06 11.27
C SER A 222 12.97 9.48 11.27
N GLY A 223 12.69 8.47 12.09
CA GLY A 223 11.36 7.89 12.23
C GLY A 223 11.23 6.54 11.55
N ARG A 224 9.99 6.15 11.31
CA ARG A 224 9.68 4.81 10.79
C ARG A 224 9.81 4.73 9.28
N VAL A 225 10.35 3.61 8.84
CA VAL A 225 10.45 3.22 7.43
C VAL A 225 9.94 1.80 7.29
N LYS A 226 9.03 1.57 6.35
CA LYS A 226 8.61 0.25 5.94
C LYS A 226 9.05 -0.01 4.52
N ILE A 227 9.73 -1.12 4.29
CA ILE A 227 10.19 -1.54 2.97
C ILE A 227 9.45 -2.82 2.61
N HIS A 228 8.59 -2.74 1.59
CA HIS A 228 7.92 -3.91 1.02
C HIS A 228 8.59 -4.30 -0.30
N HIS A 229 8.83 -5.60 -0.49
CA HIS A 229 9.51 -6.10 -1.68
C HIS A 229 8.68 -7.16 -2.42
N ALA A 230 8.62 -7.07 -3.75
CA ALA A 230 8.02 -8.09 -4.60
C ALA A 230 9.08 -9.16 -4.94
N ASN A 231 9.19 -10.18 -4.06
CA ASN A 231 10.15 -11.28 -4.14
C ASN A 231 11.61 -10.82 -4.36
N ASN A 232 12.06 -9.80 -3.62
CA ASN A 232 13.40 -9.19 -3.75
C ASN A 232 13.99 -8.78 -2.39
N LEU A 233 14.02 -9.70 -1.44
CA LEU A 233 14.57 -9.47 -0.10
C LEU A 233 16.02 -8.94 -0.12
N PRO A 234 16.95 -9.44 -0.97
CA PRO A 234 18.31 -8.92 -0.97
C PRO A 234 18.41 -7.42 -1.29
N ALA A 235 17.57 -6.92 -2.20
CA ALA A 235 17.55 -5.49 -2.51
C ALA A 235 16.92 -4.66 -1.38
N ALA A 236 15.91 -5.19 -0.69
CA ALA A 236 15.32 -4.55 0.48
C ALA A 236 16.32 -4.45 1.65
N GLU A 237 17.11 -5.49 1.89
CA GLU A 237 18.21 -5.50 2.88
C GLU A 237 19.30 -4.47 2.51
N SER A 238 19.74 -4.46 1.25
CA SER A 238 20.72 -3.48 0.77
C SER A 238 20.20 -2.04 0.89
N LEU A 239 18.89 -1.82 0.67
CA LEU A 239 18.26 -0.52 0.88
C LEU A 239 18.25 -0.14 2.36
N LYS A 240 17.89 -1.07 3.25
CA LYS A 240 17.96 -0.86 4.71
C LYS A 240 19.37 -0.45 5.14
N GLU A 241 20.39 -1.19 4.73
CA GLU A 241 21.79 -0.85 5.02
C GLU A 241 22.12 0.56 4.54
N LYS A 242 21.71 0.91 3.33
CA LYS A 242 21.99 2.23 2.72
C LYS A 242 21.28 3.37 3.45
N ILE A 243 20.07 3.15 3.95
CA ILE A 243 19.36 4.13 4.80
C ILE A 243 20.12 4.31 6.11
N LEU A 244 20.50 3.21 6.78
CA LEU A 244 21.23 3.26 8.06
C LEU A 244 22.61 3.87 7.95
N GLU A 245 23.30 3.77 6.80
CA GLU A 245 24.55 4.51 6.55
C GLU A 245 24.37 6.04 6.62
N LYS A 246 23.20 6.54 6.23
CA LYS A 246 22.90 7.99 6.19
C LYS A 246 22.16 8.46 7.44
N ILE A 247 21.29 7.63 7.97
CA ILE A 247 20.37 7.92 9.07
C ILE A 247 20.41 6.72 10.03
N PRO A 248 21.42 6.65 10.92
CA PRO A 248 21.62 5.50 11.81
C PRO A 248 20.44 5.23 12.77
N GLU A 249 19.62 6.23 13.07
CA GLU A 249 18.49 6.16 13.98
C GLU A 249 17.16 5.75 13.29
N ALA A 250 17.20 5.45 11.99
CA ALA A 250 16.02 5.01 11.25
C ALA A 250 15.46 3.71 11.82
N ASN A 251 14.16 3.67 12.09
CA ASN A 251 13.45 2.46 12.51
C ASN A 251 12.87 1.76 11.29
N ILE A 252 13.53 0.70 10.82
CA ILE A 252 13.27 0.08 9.52
C ILE A 252 12.74 -1.33 9.66
N GLU A 253 11.55 -1.57 9.11
CA GLU A 253 10.97 -2.90 8.95
C GLU A 253 10.95 -3.31 7.47
N ILE A 254 11.24 -4.59 7.21
CA ILE A 254 11.18 -5.19 5.86
C ILE A 254 10.10 -6.26 5.87
N SER A 255 9.24 -6.26 4.84
CA SER A 255 8.23 -7.27 4.62
C SER A 255 8.11 -7.64 3.14
N ALA A 256 7.63 -8.84 2.86
CA ALA A 256 7.19 -9.17 1.52
C ALA A 256 5.91 -8.40 1.20
N ALA A 257 5.79 -7.89 -0.02
CA ALA A 257 4.55 -7.30 -0.51
C ALA A 257 3.46 -8.37 -0.71
N GLY A 258 2.22 -8.02 -0.43
CA GLY A 258 1.05 -8.87 -0.69
C GLY A 258 0.77 -9.05 -2.18
N GLY A 259 -0.34 -9.72 -2.49
CA GLY A 259 -0.68 -10.10 -3.87
C GLY A 259 -0.86 -8.90 -4.79
N LEU A 260 -1.63 -7.90 -4.37
CA LEU A 260 -1.90 -6.72 -5.21
C LEU A 260 -0.64 -5.88 -5.46
N CYS A 261 0.09 -5.55 -4.38
CA CYS A 261 1.31 -4.77 -4.49
C CYS A 261 2.37 -5.51 -5.32
N SER A 262 2.54 -6.82 -5.12
CA SER A 262 3.44 -7.65 -5.91
C SER A 262 3.01 -7.74 -7.38
N PHE A 263 1.70 -7.83 -7.68
CA PHE A 263 1.18 -7.85 -9.04
C PHE A 263 1.54 -6.58 -9.81
N TYR A 264 1.43 -5.42 -9.18
CA TYR A 264 1.72 -4.14 -9.84
C TYR A 264 3.19 -3.74 -9.78
N ALA A 265 3.89 -4.08 -8.71
CA ALA A 265 5.33 -3.85 -8.61
C ALA A 265 6.15 -4.83 -9.48
N GLU A 266 5.55 -5.96 -9.84
CA GLU A 266 6.17 -7.06 -10.58
C GLU A 266 7.42 -7.60 -9.86
N GLN A 267 8.02 -8.65 -10.40
CA GLN A 267 9.22 -9.26 -9.81
C GLN A 267 10.33 -8.22 -9.64
N GLY A 268 10.88 -8.10 -8.44
CA GLY A 268 12.02 -7.23 -8.16
C GLY A 268 11.65 -5.83 -7.66
N GLY A 269 10.37 -5.46 -7.67
CA GLY A 269 9.90 -4.15 -7.20
C GLY A 269 10.15 -3.91 -5.72
N LEU A 270 10.42 -2.65 -5.36
CA LEU A 270 10.53 -2.15 -3.99
C LEU A 270 9.54 -1.01 -3.78
N LEU A 271 8.85 -1.02 -2.64
CA LEU A 271 8.01 0.07 -2.15
C LEU A 271 8.51 0.48 -0.78
N VAL A 272 8.57 1.78 -0.51
CA VAL A 272 9.11 2.32 0.74
C VAL A 272 8.17 3.39 1.27
N GLY A 273 7.50 3.09 2.38
CA GLY A 273 6.72 4.05 3.15
C GLY A 273 7.59 4.64 4.27
N PHE A 274 7.54 5.94 4.48
CA PHE A 274 8.36 6.60 5.51
C PHE A 274 7.68 7.86 6.07
N GLU A 275 8.05 8.20 7.30
CA GLU A 275 7.63 9.43 8.00
C GLU A 275 8.51 10.61 7.58
N VAL A 276 7.92 11.84 7.51
CA VAL A 276 8.64 13.09 7.24
C VAL A 276 8.29 14.16 8.26
#